data_f47645ec0ca4605c6688f557cacd79a9
#
_entry.id   f47645ec0ca4605c6688f557cacd79a9
#
_cell.length_a   1.000
_cell.length_b   1.000
_cell.length_c   1.000
_cell.angle_alpha   90.00
_cell.angle_beta   90.00
_cell.angle_gamma   90.00
#
_symmetry.space_group_name_H-M   'P 1'
#
loop_
_entity.id
_entity.type
_entity.pdbx_description
1 polymer ?
#
loop_
_entity_poly.entity_id
_entity_poly.type
_entity_poly.pdbx_seq_one_letter_code
_entity_poly.pdbx_strand_id
1 'polypeptide(L)'
;MAYNCREVGRSESGPRRGTRGMEQARNYVCTECASAVPSGHKFCGACGANVPAEAQTLATRFFGALQMPGKARLIVVRGDEAMGEGLSYLLQATEHVAGREADQIPFPSDNWLSPSHANFLYRGEKLVVRDEGSLNGVYIRIRGTVPIQIGDHFMCGQQLFRVDATPKDTSGPEADQTYFYASPRRPSAFRITQVLEGGMDGIVCCAREQSVQIGREDCDINFPDDVYMSPRHARVEMSGESLALVDENSQNGTYVRIRGERELSHGDYVFLGRNLLRVEVTA
;
A
#
# COMPACT_ATOMS: atom_id res chain seq x y z
N MET A 1 8.82 20.01 62.56
CA MET A 1 8.24 21.24 62.03
C MET A 1 7.31 20.83 60.88
N ALA A 2 6.00 20.89 61.14
CA ALA A 2 4.98 20.51 60.19
C ALA A 2 4.62 21.74 59.35
N TYR A 3 4.48 21.59 58.05
CA TYR A 3 3.77 22.54 57.20
C TYR A 3 2.67 21.87 56.41
N ASN A 4 1.47 22.31 56.76
CA ASN A 4 0.19 22.07 56.13
C ASN A 4 0.21 22.44 54.63
N CYS A 5 -0.27 21.55 53.74
CA CYS A 5 -0.76 21.88 52.45
C CYS A 5 -2.27 21.90 52.45
N ARG A 6 -2.82 23.07 52.10
CA ARG A 6 -4.25 23.32 51.93
C ARG A 6 -4.80 22.60 50.73
N GLU A 7 -5.94 21.96 50.88
CA GLU A 7 -6.84 21.53 49.82
C GLU A 7 -7.29 22.73 48.96
N VAL A 8 -7.12 22.63 47.65
CA VAL A 8 -7.73 23.52 46.66
C VAL A 8 -8.78 22.73 45.88
N GLY A 9 -9.97 23.26 45.89
CA GLY A 9 -11.22 22.66 45.50
C GLY A 9 -11.27 22.06 44.09
N ARG A 10 -11.96 20.95 43.99
CA ARG A 10 -12.42 20.35 42.72
C ARG A 10 -13.50 21.26 42.11
N SER A 11 -13.19 21.84 40.97
CA SER A 11 -14.20 22.37 40.04
C SER A 11 -14.76 21.21 39.24
N GLU A 12 -16.02 20.92 39.40
CA GLU A 12 -16.80 20.01 38.56
C GLU A 12 -16.89 20.59 37.15
N SER A 13 -16.13 20.05 36.21
CA SER A 13 -16.33 20.28 34.80
C SER A 13 -17.45 19.36 34.32
N GLY A 14 -18.61 19.92 33.99
CA GLY A 14 -19.73 19.24 33.38
C GLY A 14 -19.35 18.49 32.10
N PRO A 15 -20.18 17.52 31.65
CA PRO A 15 -19.86 16.65 30.53
C PRO A 15 -19.69 17.48 29.27
N ARG A 16 -18.46 17.45 28.71
CA ARG A 16 -18.22 17.96 27.35
C ARG A 16 -19.10 17.15 26.42
N ARG A 17 -20.04 17.81 25.76
CA ARG A 17 -20.79 17.23 24.64
C ARG A 17 -19.76 16.82 23.59
N GLY A 18 -19.47 15.52 23.56
CA GLY A 18 -18.71 14.91 22.50
C GLY A 18 -19.39 15.24 21.16
N THR A 19 -18.70 15.90 20.29
CA THR A 19 -19.03 15.92 18.87
C THR A 19 -19.16 14.48 18.43
N ARG A 20 -20.40 14.01 18.17
CA ARG A 20 -20.64 12.71 17.54
C ARG A 20 -19.90 12.76 16.20
N GLY A 21 -18.73 12.13 16.16
CA GLY A 21 -18.07 11.83 14.90
C GLY A 21 -19.12 11.16 14.01
N MET A 22 -19.25 11.64 12.78
CA MET A 22 -20.13 11.04 11.79
C MET A 22 -19.60 9.62 11.55
N GLU A 23 -20.26 8.65 12.15
CA GLU A 23 -19.98 7.23 12.01
C GLU A 23 -20.15 6.87 10.53
N GLN A 24 -19.05 6.59 9.85
CA GLN A 24 -19.08 6.27 8.42
C GLN A 24 -19.89 5.00 8.19
N ALA A 25 -20.78 5.05 7.19
CA ALA A 25 -21.54 3.87 6.79
C ALA A 25 -20.59 2.83 6.21
N ARG A 26 -20.41 1.71 6.90
CA ARG A 26 -19.66 0.55 6.45
C ARG A 26 -20.65 -0.40 5.75
N ASN A 27 -20.45 -0.64 4.45
CA ASN A 27 -21.26 -1.58 3.69
C ASN A 27 -20.38 -2.73 3.20
N TYR A 28 -20.85 -3.95 3.33
CA TYR A 28 -20.14 -5.10 2.77
C TYR A 28 -20.28 -5.13 1.26
N VAL A 29 -19.19 -5.42 0.57
CA VAL A 29 -19.14 -5.63 -0.87
C VAL A 29 -18.64 -7.04 -1.12
N CYS A 30 -19.36 -7.81 -1.91
CA CYS A 30 -19.03 -9.20 -2.22
C CYS A 30 -17.63 -9.28 -2.85
N THR A 31 -16.75 -10.11 -2.29
CA THR A 31 -15.38 -10.32 -2.77
C THR A 31 -15.33 -10.97 -4.15
N GLU A 32 -16.34 -11.79 -4.48
CA GLU A 32 -16.40 -12.52 -5.74
C GLU A 32 -16.88 -11.67 -6.93
N CYS A 33 -17.88 -10.82 -6.72
CA CYS A 33 -18.50 -10.08 -7.83
C CYS A 33 -18.55 -8.56 -7.62
N ALA A 34 -18.01 -8.05 -6.52
CA ALA A 34 -18.00 -6.64 -6.15
C ALA A 34 -19.40 -5.98 -6.04
N SER A 35 -20.48 -6.76 -5.95
CA SER A 35 -21.82 -6.25 -5.71
C SER A 35 -22.03 -5.89 -4.25
N ALA A 36 -22.73 -4.78 -3.99
CA ALA A 36 -23.08 -4.39 -2.63
C ALA A 36 -24.05 -5.41 -2.03
N VAL A 37 -23.77 -5.86 -0.81
CA VAL A 37 -24.61 -6.80 -0.07
C VAL A 37 -25.23 -6.06 1.11
N PRO A 38 -26.56 -5.99 1.21
CA PRO A 38 -27.25 -5.40 2.35
C PRO A 38 -26.91 -6.16 3.64
N SER A 39 -26.83 -5.43 4.76
CA SER A 39 -26.58 -6.04 6.07
C SER A 39 -27.68 -7.06 6.43
N GLY A 40 -27.30 -8.09 7.16
CA GLY A 40 -28.19 -9.18 7.55
C GLY A 40 -28.37 -10.30 6.49
N HIS A 41 -27.85 -10.12 5.28
CA HIS A 41 -27.89 -11.17 4.26
C HIS A 41 -26.74 -12.17 4.45
N LYS A 42 -27.05 -13.46 4.38
CA LYS A 42 -26.07 -14.55 4.47
C LYS A 42 -25.36 -14.86 3.14
N PHE A 43 -25.96 -14.43 2.04
CA PHE A 43 -25.48 -14.69 0.69
C PHE A 43 -25.52 -13.42 -0.15
N CYS A 44 -24.61 -13.28 -1.08
CA CYS A 44 -24.66 -12.23 -2.10
C CYS A 44 -25.83 -12.48 -3.07
N GLY A 45 -26.71 -11.49 -3.21
CA GLY A 45 -27.86 -11.61 -4.11
C GLY A 45 -27.51 -11.67 -5.61
N ALA A 46 -26.29 -11.25 -5.99
CA ALA A 46 -25.84 -11.24 -7.37
C ALA A 46 -25.14 -12.53 -7.80
N CYS A 47 -24.29 -13.13 -6.96
CA CYS A 47 -23.49 -14.31 -7.32
C CYS A 47 -23.67 -15.51 -6.38
N GLY A 48 -24.42 -15.38 -5.28
CA GLY A 48 -24.67 -16.45 -4.33
C GLY A 48 -23.53 -16.73 -3.34
N ALA A 49 -22.41 -16.00 -3.39
CA ALA A 49 -21.29 -16.19 -2.47
C ALA A 49 -21.70 -15.96 -1.00
N ASN A 50 -21.09 -16.71 -0.08
CA ASN A 50 -21.31 -16.54 1.36
C ASN A 50 -20.82 -15.17 1.84
N VAL A 51 -21.57 -14.56 2.75
CA VAL A 51 -21.21 -13.31 3.43
C VAL A 51 -20.61 -13.67 4.80
N PRO A 52 -19.42 -13.19 5.14
CA PRO A 52 -18.80 -13.42 6.45
C PRO A 52 -19.72 -12.97 7.60
N ALA A 53 -19.67 -13.69 8.73
CA ALA A 53 -20.56 -13.43 9.86
C ALA A 53 -20.40 -12.00 10.43
N GLU A 54 -19.19 -11.48 10.41
CA GLU A 54 -18.84 -10.13 10.84
C GLU A 54 -19.53 -9.06 9.97
N ALA A 55 -19.64 -9.31 8.68
CA ALA A 55 -20.28 -8.40 7.73
C ALA A 55 -21.82 -8.46 7.81
N GLN A 56 -22.42 -9.56 8.32
CA GLN A 56 -23.86 -9.69 8.51
C GLN A 56 -24.40 -8.80 9.64
N THR A 57 -23.57 -8.42 10.61
CA THR A 57 -23.94 -7.59 11.76
C THR A 57 -23.77 -6.09 11.52
N LEU A 58 -23.24 -5.67 10.38
CA LEU A 58 -23.06 -4.26 10.06
C LEU A 58 -24.42 -3.56 9.92
N ALA A 59 -24.65 -2.51 10.69
CA ALA A 59 -25.88 -1.72 10.63
C ALA A 59 -26.00 -1.04 9.26
N THR A 60 -27.13 -1.26 8.57
CA THR A 60 -27.42 -0.61 7.30
C THR A 60 -27.66 0.88 7.53
N ARG A 61 -26.80 1.74 7.02
CA ARG A 61 -27.08 3.17 6.92
C ARG A 61 -27.12 3.57 5.44
N PHE A 62 -28.31 3.92 5.02
CA PHE A 62 -28.74 4.69 3.85
C PHE A 62 -28.01 4.49 2.51
N PHE A 63 -28.65 3.76 1.62
CA PHE A 63 -28.27 3.58 0.20
C PHE A 63 -28.17 4.89 -0.62
N GLY A 64 -28.83 5.96 -0.20
CA GLY A 64 -28.85 7.22 -0.95
C GLY A 64 -27.51 7.94 -1.08
N ALA A 65 -26.57 7.73 -0.12
CA ALA A 65 -25.24 8.32 -0.16
C ALA A 65 -24.26 7.59 -1.11
N LEU A 66 -24.60 6.37 -1.55
CA LEU A 66 -23.79 5.55 -2.47
C LEU A 66 -23.86 6.03 -3.93
N GLN A 67 -24.79 6.93 -4.24
CA GLN A 67 -25.10 7.35 -5.60
C GLN A 67 -24.76 8.83 -5.90
N MET A 68 -23.92 9.46 -5.10
CA MET A 68 -23.48 10.82 -5.43
C MET A 68 -22.45 10.75 -6.57
N PRO A 69 -22.76 11.30 -7.76
CA PRO A 69 -21.81 11.33 -8.88
C PRO A 69 -20.46 11.96 -8.46
N GLY A 70 -19.38 11.42 -8.97
CA GLY A 70 -18.03 11.93 -8.69
C GLY A 70 -17.46 11.61 -7.30
N LYS A 71 -18.18 10.85 -6.46
CA LYS A 71 -17.66 10.39 -5.16
C LYS A 71 -17.09 8.99 -5.26
N ALA A 72 -16.03 8.76 -4.49
CA ALA A 72 -15.34 7.48 -4.47
C ALA A 72 -15.65 6.68 -3.21
N ARG A 73 -15.39 5.39 -3.28
CA ARG A 73 -15.30 4.48 -2.15
C ARG A 73 -14.04 3.63 -2.25
N LEU A 74 -13.51 3.22 -1.12
CA LEU A 74 -12.44 2.25 -1.02
C LEU A 74 -13.02 0.93 -0.57
N ILE A 75 -12.65 -0.15 -1.23
CA ILE A 75 -13.07 -1.52 -0.89
C ILE A 75 -11.83 -2.28 -0.43
N VAL A 76 -11.88 -2.86 0.75
CA VAL A 76 -10.83 -3.74 1.27
C VAL A 76 -10.92 -5.07 0.50
N VAL A 77 -9.97 -5.31 -0.40
CA VAL A 77 -9.89 -6.54 -1.21
C VAL A 77 -9.11 -7.62 -0.45
N ARG A 78 -8.08 -7.20 0.27
CA ARG A 78 -7.30 -8.03 1.18
C ARG A 78 -6.92 -7.19 2.39
N GLY A 79 -7.08 -7.70 3.56
CA GLY A 79 -6.78 -7.01 4.80
C GLY A 79 -6.45 -7.97 5.92
N ASP A 80 -6.31 -7.42 7.13
CA ASP A 80 -6.16 -8.20 8.35
C ASP A 80 -7.47 -8.95 8.67
N GLU A 81 -7.34 -10.16 9.22
CA GLU A 81 -8.47 -11.02 9.62
C GLU A 81 -9.50 -10.31 10.51
N ALA A 82 -9.04 -9.34 11.32
CA ALA A 82 -9.91 -8.57 12.23
C ALA A 82 -10.81 -7.55 11.52
N MET A 83 -10.48 -7.11 10.29
CA MET A 83 -11.21 -6.05 9.58
C MET A 83 -12.17 -6.55 8.51
N GLY A 84 -12.07 -7.80 8.11
CA GLY A 84 -12.93 -8.44 7.12
C GLY A 84 -12.71 -7.93 5.68
N GLU A 85 -12.48 -8.84 4.75
CA GLU A 85 -12.50 -8.53 3.32
C GLU A 85 -13.90 -8.08 2.89
N GLY A 86 -13.98 -7.17 1.91
CA GLY A 86 -15.25 -6.63 1.40
C GLY A 86 -15.77 -5.41 2.17
N LEU A 87 -15.13 -4.95 3.25
CA LEU A 87 -15.47 -3.68 3.87
C LEU A 87 -15.26 -2.52 2.90
N SER A 88 -16.14 -1.53 2.94
CA SER A 88 -16.04 -0.36 2.10
C SER A 88 -16.12 0.94 2.90
N TYR A 89 -15.27 1.89 2.55
CA TYR A 89 -15.23 3.24 3.11
C TYR A 89 -15.68 4.24 2.06
N LEU A 90 -16.74 4.98 2.35
CA LEU A 90 -17.25 6.04 1.48
C LEU A 90 -16.45 7.32 1.71
N LEU A 91 -15.89 7.87 0.65
CA LEU A 91 -15.10 9.09 0.67
C LEU A 91 -16.00 10.30 0.39
N GLN A 92 -16.70 10.80 1.40
CA GLN A 92 -17.66 11.91 1.26
C GLN A 92 -17.08 13.28 1.63
N ALA A 93 -16.12 13.32 2.54
CA ALA A 93 -15.44 14.55 2.94
C ALA A 93 -14.36 14.95 1.92
N THR A 94 -13.73 16.09 2.14
CA THR A 94 -12.61 16.56 1.32
C THR A 94 -11.35 15.76 1.54
N GLU A 95 -11.16 15.21 2.74
CA GLU A 95 -9.98 14.43 3.14
C GLU A 95 -10.39 13.25 4.02
N HIS A 96 -9.68 12.14 3.89
CA HIS A 96 -9.92 10.90 4.62
C HIS A 96 -8.58 10.24 4.96
N VAL A 97 -8.19 10.33 6.22
CA VAL A 97 -6.96 9.72 6.70
C VAL A 97 -7.17 8.23 6.92
N ALA A 98 -6.23 7.43 6.40
CA ALA A 98 -6.11 6.01 6.64
C ALA A 98 -4.87 5.72 7.48
N GLY A 99 -5.00 4.82 8.46
CA GLY A 99 -3.88 4.46 9.31
C GLY A 99 -4.29 3.58 10.49
N ARG A 100 -3.31 3.23 11.32
CA ARG A 100 -3.57 2.38 12.48
C ARG A 100 -4.44 3.08 13.55
N GLU A 101 -4.31 4.40 13.69
CA GLU A 101 -5.04 5.21 14.67
C GLU A 101 -5.93 6.27 13.99
N ALA A 102 -6.21 6.09 12.70
CA ALA A 102 -7.05 7.02 11.94
C ALA A 102 -8.52 6.87 12.29
N ASP A 103 -9.25 8.00 12.34
CA ASP A 103 -10.69 8.00 12.65
C ASP A 103 -11.56 7.60 11.46
N GLN A 104 -11.15 7.95 10.21
CA GLN A 104 -11.99 7.75 9.03
C GLN A 104 -11.81 6.36 8.40
N ILE A 105 -10.55 5.92 8.25
CA ILE A 105 -10.21 4.63 7.63
C ILE A 105 -9.23 3.92 8.56
N PRO A 106 -9.74 3.39 9.71
CA PRO A 106 -8.90 2.74 10.71
C PRO A 106 -8.54 1.30 10.32
N PHE A 107 -7.28 0.92 10.63
CA PHE A 107 -6.77 -0.45 10.57
C PHE A 107 -5.98 -0.74 11.86
N PRO A 108 -6.64 -0.83 13.02
CA PRO A 108 -5.99 -0.81 14.33
C PRO A 108 -5.09 -2.03 14.61
N SER A 109 -5.35 -3.15 13.95
CA SER A 109 -4.58 -4.41 14.09
C SER A 109 -3.38 -4.51 13.15
N ASP A 110 -3.22 -3.58 12.20
CA ASP A 110 -2.09 -3.61 11.26
C ASP A 110 -0.87 -2.84 11.79
N ASN A 111 0.09 -3.57 12.34
CA ASN A 111 1.33 -3.03 12.88
C ASN A 111 2.30 -2.47 11.81
N TRP A 112 2.06 -2.73 10.52
CA TRP A 112 2.81 -2.15 9.40
C TRP A 112 2.26 -0.79 8.95
N LEU A 113 1.13 -0.36 9.51
CA LEU A 113 0.61 0.99 9.29
C LEU A 113 1.11 1.96 10.34
N SER A 114 1.54 3.14 9.90
CA SER A 114 1.74 4.29 10.78
C SER A 114 0.39 4.76 11.35
N PRO A 115 0.35 5.46 12.51
CA PRO A 115 -0.88 5.99 13.09
C PRO A 115 -1.72 6.79 12.07
N SER A 116 -1.10 7.74 11.37
CA SER A 116 -1.57 8.36 10.13
C SER A 116 -0.66 7.91 9.01
N HIS A 117 -1.17 7.14 8.05
CA HIS A 117 -0.34 6.52 7.03
C HIS A 117 -0.53 7.16 5.65
N ALA A 118 -1.77 7.30 5.24
CA ALA A 118 -2.15 7.86 3.95
C ALA A 118 -3.36 8.78 4.08
N ASN A 119 -3.48 9.75 3.19
CA ASN A 119 -4.64 10.62 3.08
C ASN A 119 -5.23 10.53 1.68
N PHE A 120 -6.51 10.17 1.61
CA PHE A 120 -7.31 10.19 0.39
C PHE A 120 -8.07 11.50 0.35
N LEU A 121 -7.77 12.34 -0.62
CA LEU A 121 -8.31 13.70 -0.69
C LEU A 121 -8.80 14.05 -2.09
N TYR A 122 -9.74 14.98 -2.16
CA TYR A 122 -10.22 15.51 -3.44
C TYR A 122 -9.46 16.78 -3.83
N ARG A 123 -8.94 16.81 -5.06
CA ARG A 123 -8.42 17.99 -5.74
C ARG A 123 -9.37 18.35 -6.89
N GLY A 124 -10.33 19.22 -6.61
CA GLY A 124 -11.49 19.39 -7.49
C GLY A 124 -12.34 18.13 -7.53
N GLU A 125 -12.55 17.59 -8.73
CA GLU A 125 -13.30 16.33 -8.93
C GLU A 125 -12.43 15.07 -8.89
N LYS A 126 -11.10 15.21 -8.76
CA LYS A 126 -10.16 14.11 -8.80
C LYS A 126 -9.86 13.59 -7.41
N LEU A 127 -9.91 12.28 -7.25
CA LEU A 127 -9.42 11.61 -6.05
C LEU A 127 -7.91 11.47 -6.13
N VAL A 128 -7.23 11.81 -5.05
CA VAL A 128 -5.76 11.73 -4.92
C VAL A 128 -5.44 11.00 -3.64
N VAL A 129 -4.37 10.20 -3.64
CA VAL A 129 -3.77 9.65 -2.42
C VAL A 129 -2.41 10.30 -2.18
N ARG A 130 -2.13 10.59 -0.91
CA ARG A 130 -0.86 11.13 -0.41
C ARG A 130 -0.35 10.27 0.74
N ASP A 131 0.95 10.02 0.74
CA ASP A 131 1.66 9.42 1.89
C ASP A 131 1.87 10.50 2.97
N GLU A 132 1.42 10.25 4.18
CA GLU A 132 1.57 11.17 5.33
C GLU A 132 2.91 10.99 6.06
N GLY A 133 3.98 10.66 5.32
CA GLY A 133 5.30 10.41 5.88
C GLY A 133 5.38 9.06 6.60
N SER A 134 4.67 8.08 6.09
CA SER A 134 4.60 6.75 6.69
C SER A 134 5.94 6.01 6.59
N LEU A 135 6.19 5.11 7.55
CA LEU A 135 7.41 4.30 7.56
C LEU A 135 7.48 3.39 6.33
N ASN A 136 6.41 2.67 6.05
CA ASN A 136 6.40 1.64 5.01
C ASN A 136 6.00 2.15 3.63
N GLY A 137 5.38 3.33 3.53
CA GLY A 137 4.97 3.94 2.27
C GLY A 137 3.63 3.47 1.74
N VAL A 138 3.15 4.21 0.76
CA VAL A 138 1.92 3.95 0.00
C VAL A 138 2.30 3.42 -1.37
N TYR A 139 1.70 2.30 -1.79
CA TYR A 139 1.99 1.67 -3.08
C TYR A 139 0.74 1.64 -3.96
N ILE A 140 0.94 1.86 -5.26
CA ILE A 140 -0.14 1.80 -6.26
C ILE A 140 0.20 0.75 -7.30
N ARG A 141 -0.81 -0.07 -7.65
CA ARG A 141 -0.69 -1.04 -8.73
C ARG A 141 -0.42 -0.32 -10.04
N ILE A 142 0.62 -0.75 -10.74
CA ILE A 142 0.92 -0.21 -12.08
C ILE A 142 0.08 -0.90 -13.14
N ARG A 143 -0.10 -0.21 -14.27
CA ARG A 143 -0.75 -0.75 -15.47
C ARG A 143 0.30 -0.72 -16.60
N GLY A 144 0.84 -1.90 -16.93
CA GLY A 144 1.88 -2.03 -17.96
C GLY A 144 3.20 -1.43 -17.52
N THR A 145 3.68 -0.39 -18.18
CA THR A 145 5.00 0.20 -17.97
C THR A 145 4.92 1.56 -17.32
N VAL A 146 5.74 1.78 -16.29
CA VAL A 146 5.87 3.09 -15.62
C VAL A 146 7.33 3.49 -15.45
N PRO A 147 7.65 4.80 -15.53
CA PRO A 147 9.00 5.28 -15.26
C PRO A 147 9.31 5.15 -13.75
N ILE A 148 10.53 4.71 -13.46
CA ILE A 148 11.09 4.64 -12.12
C ILE A 148 12.48 5.27 -12.09
N GLN A 149 13.04 5.45 -10.90
CA GLN A 149 14.40 5.98 -10.74
C GLN A 149 15.15 5.26 -9.62
N ILE A 150 16.43 5.52 -9.53
CA ILE A 150 17.27 5.06 -8.43
C ILE A 150 16.68 5.55 -7.10
N GLY A 151 16.57 4.65 -6.14
CA GLY A 151 15.95 4.86 -4.83
C GLY A 151 14.47 4.46 -4.76
N ASP A 152 13.80 4.19 -5.89
CA ASP A 152 12.41 3.74 -5.86
C ASP A 152 12.26 2.34 -5.29
N HIS A 153 11.12 2.15 -4.64
CA HIS A 153 10.68 0.87 -4.11
C HIS A 153 9.47 0.36 -4.90
N PHE A 154 9.43 -0.94 -5.13
CA PHE A 154 8.30 -1.61 -5.76
C PHE A 154 8.09 -3.00 -5.17
N MET A 155 6.88 -3.53 -5.32
CA MET A 155 6.50 -4.84 -4.79
C MET A 155 6.03 -5.75 -5.92
N CYS A 156 6.46 -7.01 -5.86
CA CYS A 156 6.01 -8.12 -6.71
C CYS A 156 5.76 -9.33 -5.80
N GLY A 157 4.56 -9.94 -5.88
CA GLY A 157 4.20 -11.01 -4.95
C GLY A 157 4.25 -10.51 -3.51
N GLN A 158 5.02 -11.19 -2.66
CA GLN A 158 5.28 -10.79 -1.26
C GLN A 158 6.61 -10.04 -1.09
N GLN A 159 7.33 -9.81 -2.19
CA GLN A 159 8.70 -9.28 -2.14
C GLN A 159 8.71 -7.77 -2.34
N LEU A 160 9.51 -7.09 -1.51
CA LEU A 160 9.81 -5.68 -1.64
C LEU A 160 11.20 -5.49 -2.25
N PHE A 161 11.29 -4.62 -3.24
CA PHE A 161 12.54 -4.32 -3.96
C PHE A 161 12.85 -2.83 -3.93
N ARG A 162 14.15 -2.54 -3.99
CA ARG A 162 14.70 -1.19 -4.19
C ARG A 162 15.57 -1.17 -5.45
N VAL A 163 15.46 -0.11 -6.22
CA VAL A 163 16.32 0.15 -7.38
C VAL A 163 17.54 0.94 -6.93
N ASP A 164 18.72 0.38 -7.08
CA ASP A 164 19.96 1.00 -6.63
C ASP A 164 20.92 1.29 -7.80
N ALA A 165 21.73 2.31 -7.60
CA ALA A 165 22.86 2.57 -8.49
C ALA A 165 23.94 1.47 -8.33
N THR A 166 24.63 1.15 -9.41
CA THR A 166 25.81 0.29 -9.32
C THR A 166 26.93 1.02 -8.54
N PRO A 167 27.57 0.38 -7.55
CA PRO A 167 28.67 0.97 -6.82
C PRO A 167 29.81 1.38 -7.75
N LYS A 168 30.30 2.59 -7.58
CA LYS A 168 31.51 3.05 -8.27
C LYS A 168 32.74 2.59 -7.51
N ASP A 169 33.77 2.22 -8.26
CA ASP A 169 35.07 1.94 -7.66
C ASP A 169 35.72 3.24 -7.21
N THR A 170 36.07 3.30 -5.96
CA THR A 170 36.76 4.42 -5.34
C THR A 170 38.13 3.99 -4.80
N SER A 171 38.48 2.69 -4.94
CA SER A 171 39.73 2.16 -4.42
C SER A 171 40.88 2.36 -5.41
N GLY A 172 41.96 2.93 -4.93
CA GLY A 172 43.27 2.91 -5.55
C GLY A 172 44.18 1.88 -4.86
N PRO A 173 45.48 1.88 -5.17
CA PRO A 173 46.45 1.12 -4.38
C PRO A 173 46.58 1.69 -2.98
N GLU A 174 46.86 0.83 -2.03
CA GLU A 174 47.27 1.20 -0.68
C GLU A 174 48.59 1.99 -0.68
N ALA A 175 49.00 2.52 0.45
CA ALA A 175 50.23 3.33 0.58
C ALA A 175 51.51 2.61 0.15
N ASP A 176 51.53 1.28 0.26
CA ASP A 176 52.62 0.39 -0.17
C ASP A 176 52.48 -0.10 -1.62
N GLN A 177 51.56 0.48 -2.41
CA GLN A 177 51.25 0.13 -3.79
C GLN A 177 50.52 -1.24 -3.96
N THR A 178 50.04 -1.84 -2.88
CA THR A 178 49.28 -3.08 -2.94
C THR A 178 47.82 -2.78 -3.35
N TYR A 179 47.28 -3.54 -4.29
CA TYR A 179 45.88 -3.47 -4.67
C TYR A 179 45.05 -4.51 -3.94
N PHE A 180 43.84 -4.15 -3.51
CA PHE A 180 42.91 -5.14 -2.96
C PHE A 180 42.53 -6.16 -4.04
N TYR A 181 42.74 -7.44 -3.76
CA TYR A 181 42.36 -8.51 -4.68
C TYR A 181 40.86 -8.76 -4.63
N ALA A 182 40.18 -8.63 -5.76
CA ALA A 182 38.74 -8.81 -5.87
C ALA A 182 38.35 -9.49 -7.19
N SER A 183 37.08 -9.95 -7.27
CA SER A 183 36.54 -10.49 -8.49
C SER A 183 36.47 -9.44 -9.60
N PRO A 184 36.67 -9.83 -10.87
CA PRO A 184 36.56 -8.92 -12.00
C PRO A 184 35.21 -8.22 -12.05
N ARG A 185 35.21 -6.90 -12.24
CA ARG A 185 34.00 -6.11 -12.42
C ARG A 185 33.36 -6.42 -13.75
N ARG A 186 32.02 -6.53 -13.73
CA ARG A 186 31.20 -6.49 -14.95
C ARG A 186 30.43 -5.18 -14.96
N PRO A 187 30.37 -4.46 -16.08
CA PRO A 187 29.52 -3.28 -16.22
C PRO A 187 28.05 -3.62 -15.90
N SER A 188 27.41 -2.77 -15.13
CA SER A 188 25.99 -2.87 -14.81
C SER A 188 25.39 -1.47 -14.73
N ALA A 189 24.27 -1.26 -15.36
CA ALA A 189 23.60 0.04 -15.40
C ALA A 189 22.93 0.38 -14.05
N PHE A 190 22.33 -0.62 -13.42
CA PHE A 190 21.65 -0.54 -12.12
C PHE A 190 21.67 -1.90 -11.43
N ARG A 191 21.20 -1.95 -10.20
CA ARG A 191 20.94 -3.19 -9.47
C ARG A 191 19.58 -3.17 -8.81
N ILE A 192 18.99 -4.34 -8.63
CA ILE A 192 17.78 -4.55 -7.85
C ILE A 192 18.18 -5.23 -6.55
N THR A 193 17.77 -4.62 -5.45
CA THR A 193 18.02 -5.13 -4.10
C THR A 193 16.69 -5.51 -3.46
N GLN A 194 16.56 -6.76 -2.99
CA GLN A 194 15.45 -7.18 -2.14
C GLN A 194 15.60 -6.52 -0.77
N VAL A 195 14.51 -5.96 -0.26
CA VAL A 195 14.47 -5.33 1.07
C VAL A 195 13.78 -6.29 2.04
N LEU A 196 14.52 -6.75 3.05
CA LEU A 196 14.04 -7.64 4.09
C LEU A 196 13.48 -6.85 5.28
N GLU A 197 12.84 -7.55 6.23
CA GLU A 197 12.40 -6.97 7.50
C GLU A 197 13.53 -6.23 8.20
N GLY A 198 13.21 -5.08 8.81
CA GLY A 198 14.21 -4.19 9.39
C GLY A 198 15.01 -3.37 8.39
N GLY A 199 14.66 -3.41 7.10
CA GLY A 199 15.32 -2.63 6.05
C GLY A 199 16.68 -3.21 5.60
N MET A 200 16.98 -4.46 5.95
CA MET A 200 18.22 -5.13 5.53
C MET A 200 18.17 -5.49 4.04
N ASP A 201 19.35 -5.47 3.41
CA ASP A 201 19.50 -5.93 2.04
C ASP A 201 19.50 -7.47 1.99
N GLY A 202 18.62 -8.04 1.15
CA GLY A 202 18.57 -9.45 0.81
C GLY A 202 19.32 -9.77 -0.48
N ILE A 203 18.62 -10.38 -1.44
CA ILE A 203 19.19 -10.69 -2.76
C ILE A 203 19.52 -9.39 -3.48
N VAL A 204 20.73 -9.32 -4.06
CA VAL A 204 21.15 -8.21 -4.93
C VAL A 204 21.46 -8.74 -6.31
N CYS A 205 20.77 -8.26 -7.32
CA CYS A 205 20.99 -8.61 -8.71
C CYS A 205 21.43 -7.37 -9.51
N CYS A 206 22.58 -7.45 -10.14
CA CYS A 206 23.08 -6.41 -11.06
C CYS A 206 22.56 -6.67 -12.48
N ALA A 207 21.99 -5.65 -13.11
CA ALA A 207 21.50 -5.75 -14.47
C ALA A 207 22.65 -6.07 -15.44
N ARG A 208 22.55 -7.21 -16.15
CA ARG A 208 23.59 -7.64 -17.11
C ARG A 208 23.38 -7.04 -18.50
N GLU A 209 22.15 -7.10 -18.99
CA GLU A 209 21.76 -6.67 -20.33
C GLU A 209 20.75 -5.50 -20.29
N GLN A 210 21.02 -4.52 -19.43
CA GLN A 210 20.14 -3.38 -19.20
C GLN A 210 18.74 -3.74 -18.68
N SER A 211 18.53 -4.99 -18.24
CA SER A 211 17.28 -5.43 -17.63
C SER A 211 17.50 -6.45 -16.52
N VAL A 212 16.51 -6.54 -15.63
CA VAL A 212 16.40 -7.57 -14.60
C VAL A 212 14.97 -8.09 -14.60
N GLN A 213 14.82 -9.38 -14.89
CA GLN A 213 13.55 -10.10 -14.82
C GLN A 213 13.33 -10.68 -13.44
N ILE A 214 12.12 -10.51 -12.90
CA ILE A 214 11.72 -11.00 -11.57
C ILE A 214 10.50 -11.90 -11.73
N GLY A 215 10.52 -13.06 -11.09
CA GLY A 215 9.40 -13.98 -11.15
C GLY A 215 9.57 -15.17 -10.23
N ARG A 216 8.69 -16.16 -10.41
CA ARG A 216 8.74 -17.39 -9.62
C ARG A 216 9.79 -18.37 -10.17
N GLU A 217 10.00 -18.38 -11.49
CA GLU A 217 10.89 -19.31 -12.16
C GLU A 217 11.44 -18.73 -13.47
N ASP A 218 12.60 -19.20 -13.90
CA ASP A 218 13.27 -18.84 -15.16
C ASP A 218 13.50 -17.33 -15.35
N CYS A 219 13.82 -16.63 -14.27
CA CYS A 219 14.11 -15.20 -14.22
C CYS A 219 15.51 -14.94 -13.65
N ASP A 220 15.97 -13.69 -13.68
CA ASP A 220 17.22 -13.26 -13.03
C ASP A 220 17.13 -13.34 -11.50
N ILE A 221 15.94 -13.02 -10.96
CA ILE A 221 15.62 -13.17 -9.54
C ILE A 221 14.38 -14.05 -9.42
N ASN A 222 14.52 -15.19 -8.73
CA ASN A 222 13.47 -16.21 -8.61
C ASN A 222 13.00 -16.37 -7.16
N PHE A 223 11.68 -16.49 -6.99
CA PHE A 223 11.02 -16.81 -5.71
C PHE A 223 10.04 -17.96 -5.89
N PRO A 224 10.54 -19.22 -5.93
CA PRO A 224 9.71 -20.40 -6.25
C PRO A 224 8.62 -20.68 -5.20
N ASP A 225 8.85 -20.26 -3.96
CA ASP A 225 7.93 -20.48 -2.83
C ASP A 225 6.91 -19.36 -2.66
N ASP A 226 7.01 -18.25 -3.41
CA ASP A 226 6.07 -17.13 -3.33
C ASP A 226 4.84 -17.41 -4.21
N VAL A 227 3.75 -17.83 -3.57
CA VAL A 227 2.49 -18.19 -4.25
C VAL A 227 1.81 -17.00 -4.95
N TYR A 228 2.17 -15.77 -4.59
CA TYR A 228 1.66 -14.55 -5.22
C TYR A 228 2.54 -14.08 -6.38
N MET A 229 3.72 -14.69 -6.57
CA MET A 229 4.61 -14.38 -7.67
C MET A 229 4.18 -15.15 -8.93
N SER A 230 3.96 -14.47 -10.05
CA SER A 230 3.76 -15.11 -11.36
C SER A 230 5.08 -15.69 -11.88
N PRO A 231 5.07 -16.70 -12.77
CA PRO A 231 6.31 -17.27 -13.34
C PRO A 231 7.24 -16.17 -13.88
N ARG A 232 6.74 -15.28 -14.69
CA ARG A 232 7.32 -13.99 -15.06
C ARG A 232 6.42 -12.91 -14.52
N HIS A 233 6.89 -12.12 -13.54
CA HIS A 233 6.02 -11.18 -12.83
C HIS A 233 6.24 -9.75 -13.26
N ALA A 234 7.48 -9.30 -13.17
CA ALA A 234 7.87 -7.94 -13.51
C ALA A 234 9.28 -7.88 -14.07
N ARG A 235 9.56 -6.80 -14.80
CA ARG A 235 10.88 -6.52 -15.32
C ARG A 235 11.22 -5.06 -15.08
N VAL A 236 12.46 -4.82 -14.64
CA VAL A 236 13.06 -3.49 -14.63
C VAL A 236 14.00 -3.39 -15.81
N GLU A 237 13.85 -2.36 -16.63
CA GLU A 237 14.68 -2.16 -17.80
C GLU A 237 15.19 -0.73 -17.88
N MET A 238 16.38 -0.57 -18.50
CA MET A 238 16.98 0.71 -18.80
C MET A 238 17.02 0.92 -20.30
N SER A 239 16.51 2.07 -20.75
CA SER A 239 16.62 2.54 -22.13
C SER A 239 17.29 3.91 -22.14
N GLY A 240 18.52 3.98 -22.63
CA GLY A 240 19.36 5.18 -22.47
C GLY A 240 19.63 5.45 -20.99
N GLU A 241 19.20 6.60 -20.49
CA GLU A 241 19.32 6.99 -19.07
C GLU A 241 18.01 6.78 -18.27
N SER A 242 16.95 6.28 -18.89
CA SER A 242 15.63 6.13 -18.31
C SER A 242 15.41 4.71 -17.83
N LEU A 243 14.97 4.57 -16.57
CA LEU A 243 14.54 3.32 -15.98
C LEU A 243 13.02 3.18 -16.05
N ALA A 244 12.56 1.97 -16.36
CA ALA A 244 11.15 1.62 -16.38
C ALA A 244 10.90 0.32 -15.62
N LEU A 245 9.76 0.28 -14.90
CA LEU A 245 9.21 -0.92 -14.31
C LEU A 245 8.05 -1.40 -15.17
N VAL A 246 8.10 -2.64 -15.59
CA VAL A 246 7.11 -3.28 -16.46
C VAL A 246 6.42 -4.41 -15.70
N ASP A 247 5.10 -4.38 -15.64
CA ASP A 247 4.31 -5.52 -15.19
C ASP A 247 4.11 -6.49 -16.37
N GLU A 248 4.54 -7.74 -16.22
CA GLU A 248 4.47 -8.77 -17.26
C GLU A 248 3.11 -9.49 -17.27
N ASN A 249 2.02 -8.74 -17.13
CA ASN A 249 0.65 -9.25 -16.98
C ASN A 249 0.52 -10.20 -15.78
N SER A 250 1.11 -9.83 -14.69
CA SER A 250 1.10 -10.63 -13.47
C SER A 250 -0.31 -10.76 -12.90
N GLN A 251 -0.62 -11.92 -12.29
CA GLN A 251 -1.94 -12.19 -11.72
C GLN A 251 -2.28 -11.22 -10.58
N ASN A 252 -1.33 -11.01 -9.66
CA ASN A 252 -1.55 -10.20 -8.45
C ASN A 252 -1.12 -8.73 -8.62
N GLY A 253 -0.45 -8.39 -9.72
CA GLY A 253 0.00 -7.04 -10.04
C GLY A 253 1.33 -6.67 -9.41
N THR A 254 1.96 -5.69 -10.02
CA THR A 254 3.17 -5.02 -9.54
C THR A 254 2.79 -3.66 -8.97
N TYR A 255 3.38 -3.28 -7.85
CA TYR A 255 3.06 -2.05 -7.13
C TYR A 255 4.29 -1.18 -6.97
N VAL A 256 4.15 0.12 -7.20
CA VAL A 256 5.24 1.09 -7.01
C VAL A 256 4.92 2.05 -5.86
N ARG A 257 5.92 2.36 -5.03
CA ARG A 257 5.80 3.36 -3.98
C ARG A 257 5.60 4.74 -4.59
N ILE A 258 4.59 5.49 -4.11
CA ILE A 258 4.39 6.87 -4.53
C ILE A 258 5.42 7.81 -3.88
N ARG A 259 5.74 8.92 -4.56
CA ARG A 259 6.70 9.93 -4.08
C ARG A 259 6.02 11.23 -3.63
N GLY A 260 4.74 11.25 -3.56
CA GLY A 260 3.96 12.43 -3.23
C GLY A 260 2.48 12.15 -3.47
N GLU A 261 1.75 13.12 -3.98
CA GLU A 261 0.36 12.92 -4.36
C GLU A 261 0.25 12.11 -5.65
N ARG A 262 -0.68 11.17 -5.67
CA ARG A 262 -1.00 10.36 -6.85
C ARG A 262 -2.49 10.37 -7.12
N GLU A 263 -2.88 10.78 -8.32
CA GLU A 263 -4.28 10.69 -8.79
C GLU A 263 -4.71 9.24 -8.91
N LEU A 264 -5.93 8.96 -8.44
CA LEU A 264 -6.56 7.65 -8.46
C LEU A 264 -7.77 7.63 -9.39
N SER A 265 -7.89 6.57 -10.14
CA SER A 265 -9.00 6.30 -11.05
C SER A 265 -9.84 5.12 -10.60
N HIS A 266 -11.04 4.98 -11.15
CA HIS A 266 -11.86 3.79 -10.92
C HIS A 266 -11.10 2.50 -11.28
N GLY A 267 -11.12 1.53 -10.36
CA GLY A 267 -10.44 0.26 -10.51
C GLY A 267 -8.94 0.27 -10.18
N ASP A 268 -8.40 1.37 -9.65
CA ASP A 268 -7.04 1.38 -9.13
C ASP A 268 -6.95 0.64 -7.81
N TYR A 269 -5.75 0.11 -7.54
CA TYR A 269 -5.45 -0.60 -6.29
C TYR A 269 -4.36 0.14 -5.53
N VAL A 270 -4.61 0.35 -4.24
CA VAL A 270 -3.69 0.99 -3.29
C VAL A 270 -3.33 -0.01 -2.21
N PHE A 271 -2.04 -0.19 -1.96
CA PHE A 271 -1.53 -1.08 -0.92
C PHE A 271 -0.97 -0.25 0.24
N LEU A 272 -1.50 -0.47 1.44
CA LEU A 272 -1.16 0.22 2.69
C LEU A 272 -0.88 -0.82 3.77
N GLY A 273 0.33 -0.87 4.33
CA GLY A 273 0.70 -1.90 5.31
C GLY A 273 0.44 -3.31 4.77
N ARG A 274 -0.54 -4.02 5.31
CA ARG A 274 -0.99 -5.35 4.82
C ARG A 274 -2.32 -5.29 4.06
N ASN A 275 -2.88 -4.10 3.88
CA ASN A 275 -4.20 -3.93 3.30
C ASN A 275 -4.14 -3.53 1.83
N LEU A 276 -4.87 -4.25 1.00
CA LEU A 276 -5.08 -3.94 -0.41
C LEU A 276 -6.47 -3.34 -0.59
N LEU A 277 -6.51 -2.10 -1.05
CA LEU A 277 -7.73 -1.34 -1.27
C LEU A 277 -7.98 -1.17 -2.77
N ARG A 278 -9.22 -1.39 -3.20
CA ARG A 278 -9.67 -1.05 -4.55
C ARG A 278 -10.45 0.26 -4.52
N VAL A 279 -10.15 1.14 -5.44
CA VAL A 279 -10.84 2.41 -5.65
C VAL A 279 -12.02 2.21 -6.58
N GLU A 280 -13.19 2.66 -6.16
CA GLU A 280 -14.37 2.77 -7.03
C GLU A 280 -14.87 4.22 -7.03
N VAL A 281 -14.96 4.81 -8.21
CA VAL A 281 -15.52 6.15 -8.42
C VAL A 281 -16.91 5.97 -9.02
N THR A 282 -17.92 6.60 -8.42
CA THR A 282 -19.30 6.60 -8.94
C THR A 282 -19.37 7.54 -10.14
N ALA A 283 -19.86 7.03 -11.25
CA ALA A 283 -20.08 7.81 -12.47
C ALA A 283 -21.24 8.80 -12.31
#